data_61a6b28c1bbdb92b9100fad188206d72
#
_entry.id   61a6b28c1bbdb92b9100fad188206d72
#
_cell.length_a   1.000
_cell.length_b   1.000
_cell.length_c   1.000
_cell.angle_alpha   90.00
_cell.angle_beta   90.00
_cell.angle_gamma   90.00
#
_symmetry.space_group_name_H-M   'P 1'
#
loop_
_entity.id
_entity.type
_entity.pdbx_description
1 polymer ?
#
loop_
_entity_poly.entity_id
_entity_poly.type
_entity_poly.pdbx_seq_one_letter_code
_entity_poly.pdbx_strand_id
1 'polypeptide(L)'
;QRVAIARALAMRPQVLLLDEVTSALDPELVAGVLDLLRDIARSTDITMLCVTHEMNFARDISDQVLMFDAGRIVESGSPEKIFNDPEQERTREFLGAVL
;
A
#
# COMPACT_ATOMS: atom_id res chain seq x y z
N GLN A 1 -1.06 13.73 -8.83
CA GLN A 1 -0.54 12.37 -8.59
C GLN A 1 -0.75 11.44 -9.78
N ARG A 2 -1.86 11.56 -10.48
CA ARG A 2 -2.10 10.74 -11.68
C ARG A 2 -1.06 11.00 -12.75
N VAL A 3 -0.66 12.26 -12.93
CA VAL A 3 0.40 12.63 -13.89
C VAL A 3 1.74 12.04 -13.47
N ALA A 4 2.07 12.12 -12.18
CA ALA A 4 3.31 11.55 -11.65
C ALA A 4 3.36 10.04 -11.85
N ILE A 5 2.26 9.34 -11.61
CA ILE A 5 2.16 7.89 -11.82
C ILE A 5 2.30 7.57 -13.31
N ALA A 6 1.63 8.32 -14.18
CA ALA A 6 1.73 8.13 -15.63
C ALA A 6 3.16 8.31 -16.12
N ARG A 7 3.89 9.32 -15.61
CA ARG A 7 5.30 9.53 -15.96
C ARG A 7 6.17 8.35 -15.54
N ALA A 8 5.96 7.84 -14.33
CA ALA A 8 6.70 6.67 -13.86
C ALA A 8 6.43 5.46 -14.74
N LEU A 9 5.19 5.22 -15.12
CA LEU A 9 4.80 4.10 -15.98
C LEU A 9 5.38 4.23 -17.39
N ALA A 10 5.52 5.46 -17.91
CA ALA A 10 6.09 5.71 -19.23
C ALA A 10 7.53 5.22 -19.35
N MET A 11 8.24 5.12 -18.23
CA MET A 11 9.60 4.58 -18.18
C MET A 11 9.66 3.06 -18.24
N ARG A 12 8.51 2.38 -18.27
CA ARG A 12 8.38 0.91 -18.27
C ARG A 12 9.14 0.27 -17.13
N PRO A 13 8.82 0.61 -15.86
CA PRO A 13 9.57 0.12 -14.73
C PRO A 13 9.27 -1.36 -14.45
N GLN A 14 10.22 -2.06 -13.84
CA GLN A 14 9.99 -3.38 -13.26
C GLN A 14 9.48 -3.25 -11.82
N VAL A 15 9.89 -2.18 -11.13
CA VAL A 15 9.48 -1.90 -9.75
C VAL A 15 8.98 -0.46 -9.68
N LEU A 16 7.84 -0.28 -9.05
CA LEU A 16 7.25 1.04 -8.80
C LEU A 16 7.21 1.29 -7.30
N LEU A 17 7.85 2.38 -6.87
CA LEU A 17 7.89 2.78 -5.46
C LEU A 17 6.85 3.86 -5.21
N LEU A 18 5.96 3.62 -4.26
CA LEU A 18 4.85 4.52 -3.93
C LEU A 18 4.92 4.86 -2.45
N ASP A 19 5.29 6.09 -2.13
CA ASP A 19 5.46 6.53 -0.75
C ASP A 19 4.37 7.52 -0.37
N GLU A 20 3.33 7.01 0.28
CA GLU A 20 2.20 7.80 0.78
C GLU A 20 1.60 8.73 -0.29
N VAL A 21 1.35 8.19 -1.49
CA VAL A 21 0.96 9.00 -2.65
C VAL A 21 -0.40 9.69 -2.50
N THR A 22 -1.21 9.31 -1.51
CA THR A 22 -2.51 9.92 -1.26
C THR A 22 -2.51 10.87 -0.07
N SER A 23 -1.42 10.98 0.68
CA SER A 23 -1.39 11.72 1.95
C SER A 23 -1.67 13.23 1.81
N ALA A 24 -1.29 13.82 0.68
CA ALA A 24 -1.47 15.24 0.42
C ALA A 24 -2.71 15.56 -0.44
N LEU A 25 -3.53 14.56 -0.73
CA LEU A 25 -4.71 14.73 -1.58
C LEU A 25 -5.98 14.96 -0.77
N ASP A 26 -6.92 15.71 -1.37
CA ASP A 26 -8.27 15.79 -0.83
C ASP A 26 -8.93 14.41 -0.86
N PRO A 27 -9.79 14.09 0.13
CA PRO A 27 -10.47 12.78 0.16
C PRO A 27 -11.20 12.42 -1.14
N GLU A 28 -11.72 13.42 -1.85
CA GLU A 28 -12.39 13.22 -3.13
C GLU A 28 -11.48 12.65 -4.21
N LEU A 29 -10.18 12.97 -4.15
CA LEU A 29 -9.20 12.54 -5.15
C LEU A 29 -8.54 11.22 -4.78
N VAL A 30 -8.56 10.84 -3.51
CA VAL A 30 -7.91 9.63 -3.01
C VAL A 30 -8.45 8.39 -3.71
N ALA A 31 -9.77 8.25 -3.78
CA ALA A 31 -10.40 7.07 -4.38
C ALA A 31 -9.96 6.85 -5.82
N GLY A 32 -9.87 7.93 -6.61
CA GLY A 32 -9.44 7.83 -8.01
C GLY A 32 -8.01 7.36 -8.16
N VAL A 33 -7.10 7.85 -7.30
CA VAL A 33 -5.70 7.42 -7.33
C VAL A 33 -5.57 5.96 -6.91
N LEU A 34 -6.28 5.54 -5.86
CA LEU A 34 -6.25 4.15 -5.40
C LEU A 34 -6.82 3.20 -6.46
N ASP A 35 -7.88 3.59 -7.17
CA ASP A 35 -8.44 2.78 -8.24
C ASP A 35 -7.43 2.62 -9.39
N LEU A 36 -6.72 3.68 -9.74
CA LEU A 36 -5.67 3.61 -10.75
C LEU A 36 -4.58 2.62 -10.33
N LEU A 37 -4.15 2.67 -9.07
CA LEU A 37 -3.12 1.77 -8.56
C LEU A 37 -3.62 0.31 -8.51
N ARG A 38 -4.90 0.09 -8.19
CA ARG A 38 -5.50 -1.24 -8.26
C ARG A 38 -5.46 -1.79 -9.67
N ASP A 39 -5.79 -0.98 -10.66
CA ASP A 39 -5.76 -1.39 -12.06
C ASP A 39 -4.34 -1.77 -12.49
N ILE A 40 -3.34 -0.98 -12.11
CA ILE A 40 -1.93 -1.29 -12.41
C ILE A 40 -1.53 -2.62 -11.76
N ALA A 41 -1.89 -2.83 -10.50
CA ALA A 41 -1.55 -4.05 -9.78
C ALA A 41 -2.16 -5.30 -10.42
N ARG A 42 -3.38 -5.19 -10.95
CA ARG A 42 -4.12 -6.31 -11.53
C ARG A 42 -3.79 -6.57 -13.00
N SER A 43 -3.42 -5.54 -13.74
CA SER A 43 -3.27 -5.64 -15.19
C SER A 43 -1.83 -5.65 -15.68
N THR A 44 -0.86 -5.49 -14.79
CA THR A 44 0.56 -5.49 -15.16
C THR A 44 1.37 -6.42 -14.28
N ASP A 45 2.61 -6.73 -14.71
CA ASP A 45 3.56 -7.54 -13.93
C ASP A 45 4.50 -6.67 -13.09
N ILE A 46 4.23 -5.38 -12.99
CA ILE A 46 5.07 -4.45 -12.23
C ILE A 46 5.01 -4.82 -10.75
N THR A 47 6.18 -4.95 -10.13
CA THR A 47 6.27 -5.09 -8.67
C THR A 47 6.07 -3.73 -8.04
N MET A 48 5.14 -3.63 -7.09
CA MET A 48 4.84 -2.37 -6.41
C MET A 48 5.24 -2.49 -4.94
N LEU A 49 6.01 -1.50 -4.47
CA LEU A 49 6.30 -1.34 -3.06
C LEU A 49 5.58 -0.09 -2.58
N CYS A 50 4.55 -0.27 -1.75
CA CYS A 50 3.67 0.81 -1.32
C CYS A 50 3.82 1.08 0.17
N VAL A 51 4.10 2.33 0.52
CA VAL A 51 3.99 2.82 1.89
C VAL A 51 2.67 3.59 1.97
N THR A 52 1.74 3.13 2.81
CA THR A 52 0.40 3.70 2.83
C THR A 52 -0.28 3.55 4.18
N HIS A 53 -1.21 4.47 4.46
CA HIS A 53 -2.16 4.38 5.57
C HIS A 53 -3.53 3.89 5.09
N GLU A 54 -3.68 3.64 3.80
CA GLU A 54 -4.94 3.19 3.21
C GLU A 54 -5.06 1.68 3.39
N MET A 55 -5.62 1.27 4.52
CA MET A 55 -5.62 -0.14 4.93
C MET A 55 -6.49 -1.03 4.06
N ASN A 56 -7.64 -0.54 3.60
CA ASN A 56 -8.48 -1.33 2.69
C ASN A 56 -7.80 -1.57 1.35
N PHE A 57 -7.10 -0.56 0.85
CA PHE A 57 -6.30 -0.67 -0.37
C PHE A 57 -5.18 -1.69 -0.18
N ALA A 58 -4.43 -1.59 0.93
CA ALA A 58 -3.35 -2.53 1.22
C ALA A 58 -3.87 -3.97 1.31
N ARG A 59 -5.01 -4.17 1.98
CA ARG A 59 -5.63 -5.49 2.09
C ARG A 59 -6.03 -6.05 0.73
N ASP A 60 -6.55 -5.19 -0.14
CA ASP A 60 -7.10 -5.58 -1.44
C ASP A 60 -6.03 -6.04 -2.42
N ILE A 61 -4.90 -5.34 -2.49
CA ILE A 61 -3.95 -5.53 -3.59
C ILE A 61 -2.64 -6.19 -3.19
N SER A 62 -2.34 -6.28 -1.89
CA SER A 62 -1.03 -6.75 -1.46
C SER A 62 -0.92 -8.27 -1.54
N ASP A 63 0.24 -8.74 -1.98
CA ASP A 63 0.63 -10.14 -1.87
C ASP A 63 1.32 -10.37 -0.52
N GLN A 64 2.01 -9.34 -0.04
CA GLN A 64 2.70 -9.37 1.25
C GLN A 64 2.59 -8.00 1.92
N VAL A 65 2.36 -8.02 3.24
CA VAL A 65 2.28 -6.82 4.05
C VAL A 65 3.43 -6.82 5.05
N LEU A 66 4.08 -5.66 5.18
CA LEU A 66 5.19 -5.45 6.11
C LEU A 66 4.78 -4.38 7.11
N MET A 67 4.83 -4.71 8.39
CA MET A 67 4.58 -3.72 9.45
C MET A 67 5.91 -3.14 9.90
N PHE A 68 6.05 -1.82 9.73
CA PHE A 68 7.24 -1.07 10.13
C PHE A 68 7.01 -0.33 11.44
N ASP A 69 8.01 -0.36 12.31
CA ASP A 69 8.03 0.46 13.52
C ASP A 69 9.48 0.76 13.90
N ALA A 70 9.76 2.03 14.19
CA ALA A 70 11.09 2.49 14.62
C ALA A 70 12.22 2.00 13.68
N GLY A 71 11.97 2.07 12.37
CA GLY A 71 12.96 1.69 11.35
C GLY A 71 13.15 0.19 11.16
N ARG A 72 12.28 -0.63 11.73
CA ARG A 72 12.39 -2.09 11.65
C ARG A 72 11.09 -2.70 11.15
N ILE A 73 11.21 -3.84 10.48
CA ILE A 73 10.06 -4.68 10.14
C ILE A 73 9.76 -5.53 11.36
N VAL A 74 8.62 -5.27 12.01
CA VAL A 74 8.23 -6.00 13.23
C VAL A 74 7.40 -7.23 12.91
N GLU A 75 6.71 -7.24 11.78
CA GLU A 75 5.93 -8.38 11.33
C GLU A 75 5.76 -8.32 9.83
N SER A 76 5.71 -9.50 9.17
CA SER A 76 5.41 -9.59 7.74
C SER A 76 4.59 -10.84 7.48
N GLY A 77 3.79 -10.81 6.43
CA GLY A 77 2.98 -11.95 6.03
C GLY A 77 1.94 -11.58 5.00
N SER A 78 1.04 -12.52 4.73
CA SER A 78 -0.09 -12.28 3.83
C SER A 78 -1.02 -11.22 4.40
N PRO A 79 -1.83 -10.57 3.55
CA PRO A 79 -2.84 -9.65 4.04
C PRO A 79 -3.79 -10.28 5.05
N GLU A 80 -4.21 -11.52 4.83
CA GLU A 80 -5.09 -12.24 5.75
C GLU A 80 -4.45 -12.39 7.12
N LYS A 81 -3.17 -12.75 7.14
CA LYS A 81 -2.45 -12.93 8.40
C LYS A 81 -2.30 -11.63 9.16
N ILE A 82 -1.83 -10.58 8.48
CA ILE A 82 -1.53 -9.30 9.12
C ILE A 82 -2.81 -8.61 9.60
N PHE A 83 -3.87 -8.59 8.78
CA PHE A 83 -5.09 -7.86 9.12
C PHE A 83 -6.05 -8.64 10.02
N ASN A 84 -6.08 -9.96 9.92
CA ASN A 84 -7.05 -10.77 10.66
C ASN A 84 -6.47 -11.51 11.86
N ASP A 85 -5.18 -11.84 11.84
CA ASP A 85 -4.55 -12.63 12.89
C ASP A 85 -3.09 -12.25 13.10
N PRO A 86 -2.79 -10.98 13.41
CA PRO A 86 -1.41 -10.56 13.63
C PRO A 86 -0.83 -11.19 14.89
N GLU A 87 0.45 -11.58 14.82
CA GLU A 87 1.15 -12.20 15.93
C GLU A 87 1.74 -11.18 16.90
N GLN A 88 2.16 -10.02 16.39
CA GLN A 88 2.83 -9.02 17.19
C GLN A 88 1.83 -8.04 17.81
N GLU A 89 2.04 -7.74 19.08
CA GLU A 89 1.19 -6.78 19.78
C GLU A 89 1.23 -5.41 19.13
N ARG A 90 2.41 -4.96 18.69
CA ARG A 90 2.57 -3.67 18.02
C ARG A 90 1.72 -3.58 16.76
N THR A 91 1.63 -4.66 15.99
CA THR A 91 0.76 -4.72 14.81
C THR A 91 -0.70 -4.57 15.21
N ARG A 92 -1.13 -5.27 16.25
CA ARG A 92 -2.51 -5.16 16.75
C ARG A 92 -2.85 -3.75 17.22
N GLU A 93 -1.92 -3.11 17.92
CA GLU A 93 -2.10 -1.73 18.39
C GLU A 93 -2.26 -0.76 17.22
N PHE A 94 -1.39 -0.88 16.22
CA PHE A 94 -1.44 -0.04 15.03
C PHE A 94 -2.76 -0.21 14.29
N LEU A 95 -3.17 -1.44 14.01
CA LEU A 95 -4.40 -1.72 13.28
C LEU A 95 -5.63 -1.25 14.07
N GLY A 96 -5.61 -1.38 15.39
CA GLY A 96 -6.69 -0.89 16.23
C GLY A 96 -6.83 0.63 16.19
N ALA A 97 -5.75 1.35 15.93
CA ALA A 97 -5.76 2.81 15.83
C ALA A 97 -6.22 3.33 14.46
N VAL A 98 -5.95 2.58 13.37
CA VAL A 98 -6.21 3.05 11.99
C VAL A 98 -7.42 2.41 11.34
N LEU A 99 -7.96 1.35 11.92
CA LEU A 99 -9.15 0.68 11.38
C LEU A 99 -10.45 1.07 12.09
#